data_6e3143876e3694b0f90fff5c3cd59ff3
#
_entry.id   6e3143876e3694b0f90fff5c3cd59ff3
#
_cell.length_a   1.000
_cell.length_b   1.000
_cell.length_c   1.000
_cell.angle_alpha   90.00
_cell.angle_beta   90.00
_cell.angle_gamma   90.00
#
_symmetry.space_group_name_H-M   'P 1'
#
loop_
_entity.id
_entity.type
_entity.pdbx_description
1 polymer ?
#
loop_
_entity_poly.entity_id
_entity_poly.type
_entity_poly.pdbx_seq_one_letter_code
_entity_poly.pdbx_strand_id
1 'polypeptide(L)'
;HMLLYTSGLAAQLVKNGYEHFALIQDTNGQVFNALPAAVGVSVEKGFDFNSIAVNRIPGEAVGGLAKLVKGKTELTLNVEYNQLDPLLRATVSPEGDVPNEQGFSMFPGNINVLVIKLASYVKILERTRGIIAEFVNPKYADATKTAFKSPTRLETMMQDLPKLFGPDEKPGVTVFDRKWAFSANKNNIKDAAAKHAAGGPPESGATAESDFYLAGRMKLAAAGVNVETANEELILGIPFTPGPRVLLRPSFAMTLAEVREKIKGGKISGDATLVLDGKDIALENVEITAGSALVIKAADGAQVTAKDLKVENDGFELVPLTADEQNSPATPEYLKLRGYRIENRDAQIAEFTKAGDYRL
;
A
#
# COMPACT_ATOMS: atom_id res chain seq x y z
N HIS A 1 12.43 15.26 9.67
CA HIS A 1 12.79 16.49 8.96
C HIS A 1 14.11 17.09 9.50
N MET A 2 14.24 17.25 10.81
CA MET A 2 15.48 17.78 11.41
C MET A 2 16.72 16.94 11.06
N LEU A 3 16.64 15.62 11.08
CA LEU A 3 17.75 14.74 10.70
C LEU A 3 18.15 14.91 9.23
N LEU A 4 17.19 15.04 8.32
CA LEU A 4 17.46 15.30 6.90
C LEU A 4 18.13 16.66 6.66
N TYR A 5 17.84 17.64 7.52
CA TYR A 5 18.49 18.94 7.50
C TYR A 5 19.92 18.88 8.08
N THR A 6 20.06 18.38 9.31
CA THR A 6 21.35 18.41 10.03
C THR A 6 22.41 17.51 9.42
N SER A 7 22.02 16.39 8.79
CA SER A 7 22.93 15.52 8.05
C SER A 7 23.33 16.10 6.68
N GLY A 8 22.63 17.12 6.19
CA GLY A 8 22.82 17.65 4.84
C GLY A 8 22.28 16.73 3.72
N LEU A 9 21.64 15.60 4.07
CA LEU A 9 21.22 14.61 3.08
C LEU A 9 20.20 15.17 2.08
N ALA A 10 19.23 15.98 2.52
CA ALA A 10 18.26 16.59 1.61
C ALA A 10 18.93 17.47 0.54
N ALA A 11 19.90 18.31 0.93
CA ALA A 11 20.66 19.15 0.00
C ALA A 11 21.56 18.32 -0.93
N GLN A 12 22.13 17.23 -0.43
CA GLN A 12 22.93 16.31 -1.25
C GLN A 12 22.08 15.61 -2.31
N LEU A 13 20.87 15.19 -1.98
CA LEU A 13 19.94 14.56 -2.94
C LEU A 13 19.60 15.54 -4.09
N VAL A 14 19.33 16.81 -3.79
CA VAL A 14 19.13 17.84 -4.83
C VAL A 14 20.37 17.96 -5.73
N LYS A 15 21.56 18.00 -5.14
CA LYS A 15 22.83 18.05 -5.89
C LYS A 15 23.01 16.85 -6.82
N ASN A 16 22.54 15.69 -6.41
CA ASN A 16 22.60 14.44 -7.19
C ASN A 16 21.52 14.35 -8.28
N GLY A 17 20.69 15.39 -8.45
CA GLY A 17 19.66 15.44 -9.48
C GLY A 17 18.32 14.79 -9.12
N TYR A 18 18.11 14.40 -7.86
CA TYR A 18 16.80 13.94 -7.43
C TYR A 18 15.83 15.12 -7.29
N GLU A 19 14.64 14.98 -7.84
CA GLU A 19 13.61 16.01 -7.84
C GLU A 19 12.57 15.81 -6.74
N HIS A 20 12.19 14.55 -6.49
CA HIS A 20 11.19 14.16 -5.51
C HIS A 20 11.70 13.03 -4.62
N PHE A 21 11.16 12.94 -3.43
CA PHE A 21 11.29 11.76 -2.57
C PHE A 21 9.95 11.43 -1.93
N ALA A 22 9.80 10.20 -1.48
CA ALA A 22 8.61 9.76 -0.78
C ALA A 22 8.95 9.30 0.63
N LEU A 23 8.15 9.72 1.60
CA LEU A 23 8.10 9.14 2.94
C LEU A 23 6.95 8.16 2.97
N ILE A 24 7.24 6.93 3.33
CA ILE A 24 6.25 5.83 3.34
C ILE A 24 6.26 5.14 4.70
N GLN A 25 5.15 4.48 5.04
CA GLN A 25 5.12 3.55 6.16
C GLN A 25 5.53 2.16 5.69
N ASP A 26 6.42 1.52 6.45
CA ASP A 26 6.92 0.16 6.21
C ASP A 26 5.82 -0.92 6.34
N THR A 27 4.72 -0.59 7.02
CA THR A 27 3.58 -1.48 7.23
C THR A 27 2.61 -1.56 6.05
N ASN A 28 2.78 -0.74 5.00
CA ASN A 28 1.89 -0.71 3.83
C ASN A 28 2.63 -1.02 2.53
N GLY A 29 2.68 -2.29 2.13
CA GLY A 29 3.30 -2.72 0.88
C GLY A 29 2.56 -2.28 -0.39
N GLN A 30 1.26 -1.98 -0.30
CA GLN A 30 0.45 -1.54 -1.45
C GLN A 30 0.85 -0.16 -1.98
N VAL A 31 1.54 0.63 -1.19
CA VAL A 31 2.00 1.97 -1.60
C VAL A 31 2.76 1.96 -2.92
N PHE A 32 3.53 0.90 -3.21
CA PHE A 32 4.31 0.80 -4.43
C PHE A 32 3.47 0.71 -5.71
N ASN A 33 2.19 0.31 -5.62
CA ASN A 33 1.27 0.37 -6.75
C ASN A 33 0.81 1.81 -7.05
N ALA A 34 0.66 2.63 -6.02
CA ALA A 34 0.17 4.01 -6.14
C ALA A 34 1.28 5.04 -6.38
N LEU A 35 2.50 4.77 -5.88
CA LEU A 35 3.59 5.73 -5.85
C LEU A 35 3.98 6.33 -7.21
N PRO A 36 4.12 5.55 -8.31
CA PRO A 36 4.44 6.12 -9.61
C PRO A 36 3.40 7.15 -10.09
N ALA A 37 2.11 6.85 -9.93
CA ALA A 37 1.03 7.75 -10.29
C ALA A 37 0.99 8.98 -9.36
N ALA A 38 1.24 8.82 -8.07
CA ALA A 38 1.31 9.92 -7.11
C ALA A 38 2.44 10.90 -7.43
N VAL A 39 3.60 10.39 -7.83
CA VAL A 39 4.73 11.23 -8.31
C VAL A 39 4.34 11.95 -9.59
N GLY A 40 3.73 11.24 -10.57
CA GLY A 40 3.24 11.86 -11.82
C GLY A 40 2.25 12.99 -11.58
N VAL A 41 1.28 12.81 -10.68
CA VAL A 41 0.34 13.87 -10.27
C VAL A 41 1.06 15.03 -9.62
N SER A 42 2.06 14.77 -8.76
CA SER A 42 2.86 15.82 -8.11
C SER A 42 3.59 16.68 -9.13
N VAL A 43 4.18 16.06 -10.14
CA VAL A 43 4.86 16.76 -11.25
C VAL A 43 3.87 17.57 -12.07
N GLU A 44 2.79 16.94 -12.55
CA GLU A 44 1.78 17.57 -13.41
C GLU A 44 1.10 18.77 -12.73
N LYS A 45 0.75 18.63 -11.45
CA LYS A 45 0.06 19.68 -10.70
C LYS A 45 1.03 20.68 -10.06
N GLY A 46 2.32 20.43 -10.09
CA GLY A 46 3.33 21.25 -9.46
C GLY A 46 3.20 21.29 -7.94
N PHE A 47 2.88 20.16 -7.31
CA PHE A 47 2.79 20.07 -5.86
C PHE A 47 4.18 20.04 -5.22
N ASP A 48 4.37 20.84 -4.18
CA ASP A 48 5.58 20.79 -3.35
C ASP A 48 5.49 19.69 -2.28
N PHE A 49 4.26 19.33 -1.93
CA PHE A 49 3.92 18.26 -1.00
C PHE A 49 2.59 17.63 -1.43
N ASN A 50 2.55 16.32 -1.57
CA ASN A 50 1.36 15.59 -1.95
C ASN A 50 1.10 14.47 -0.95
N SER A 51 0.02 14.59 -0.18
CA SER A 51 -0.46 13.52 0.70
C SER A 51 -1.23 12.49 -0.10
N ILE A 52 -0.87 11.23 0.05
CA ILE A 52 -1.62 10.13 -0.56
C ILE A 52 -2.70 9.68 0.42
N ALA A 53 -3.89 9.59 -0.11
CA ALA A 53 -5.09 9.27 0.65
C ALA A 53 -5.91 8.17 -0.02
N VAL A 54 -6.82 7.60 0.74
CA VAL A 54 -7.82 6.64 0.27
C VAL A 54 -9.22 7.07 0.74
N ASN A 55 -10.26 6.54 0.11
CA ASN A 55 -11.61 6.74 0.60
C ASN A 55 -11.74 6.24 2.03
N ARG A 56 -12.39 7.02 2.90
CA ARG A 56 -12.58 6.76 4.32
C ARG A 56 -14.08 6.70 4.65
N ILE A 57 -14.45 5.79 5.54
CA ILE A 57 -15.82 5.75 6.08
C ILE A 57 -15.88 6.66 7.30
N PRO A 58 -16.98 7.43 7.53
CA PRO A 58 -17.16 8.22 8.75
C PRO A 58 -16.98 7.37 10.01
N GLY A 59 -16.25 7.91 11.00
CA GLY A 59 -15.92 7.19 12.24
C GLY A 59 -14.79 6.16 12.15
N GLU A 60 -14.26 5.90 10.96
CA GLU A 60 -13.10 5.01 10.79
C GLU A 60 -11.85 5.57 11.50
N ALA A 61 -11.07 4.68 12.15
CA ALA A 61 -9.85 5.05 12.89
C ALA A 61 -8.66 5.40 11.97
N VAL A 62 -8.91 6.31 11.04
CA VAL A 62 -7.93 6.86 10.10
C VAL A 62 -8.08 8.38 10.09
N GLY A 63 -6.97 9.12 10.19
CA GLY A 63 -6.98 10.59 10.13
C GLY A 63 -7.55 11.10 8.81
N GLY A 64 -8.34 12.17 8.87
CA GLY A 64 -8.92 12.82 7.71
C GLY A 64 -8.04 13.96 7.19
N LEU A 65 -7.82 14.03 5.88
CA LEU A 65 -7.18 15.19 5.27
C LEU A 65 -8.20 16.29 5.04
N ALA A 66 -7.91 17.47 5.56
CA ALA A 66 -8.79 18.63 5.50
C ALA A 66 -8.01 19.89 5.08
N LYS A 67 -8.74 20.82 4.46
CA LYS A 67 -8.26 22.15 4.17
C LYS A 67 -9.02 23.15 5.04
N LEU A 68 -8.30 23.80 5.95
CA LEU A 68 -8.84 24.90 6.72
C LEU A 68 -8.66 26.20 5.94
N VAL A 69 -9.71 27.02 5.90
CA VAL A 69 -9.72 28.31 5.20
C VAL A 69 -10.14 29.39 6.18
N LYS A 70 -9.30 30.41 6.35
CA LYS A 70 -9.61 31.61 7.14
C LYS A 70 -9.22 32.86 6.33
N GLY A 71 -10.22 33.51 5.76
CA GLY A 71 -9.99 34.62 4.84
C GLY A 71 -9.21 34.18 3.61
N LYS A 72 -7.99 34.70 3.44
CA LYS A 72 -7.07 34.31 2.35
C LYS A 72 -6.05 33.24 2.77
N THR A 73 -6.04 32.84 4.02
CA THR A 73 -5.10 31.83 4.54
C THR A 73 -5.70 30.45 4.39
N GLU A 74 -4.97 29.56 3.77
CA GLU A 74 -5.32 28.14 3.61
C GLU A 74 -4.29 27.27 4.31
N LEU A 75 -4.74 26.21 4.97
CA LEU A 75 -3.89 25.23 5.63
C LEU A 75 -4.42 23.82 5.36
N THR A 76 -3.62 23.02 4.66
CA THR A 76 -3.90 21.59 4.48
C THR A 76 -3.26 20.81 5.62
N LEU A 77 -4.04 19.99 6.31
CA LEU A 77 -3.56 19.22 7.45
C LEU A 77 -4.28 17.87 7.59
N ASN A 78 -3.64 16.99 8.35
CA ASN A 78 -4.28 15.80 8.87
C ASN A 78 -5.02 16.14 10.18
N VAL A 79 -6.28 15.74 10.26
CA VAL A 79 -7.06 15.80 11.50
C VAL A 79 -7.27 14.38 12.00
N GLU A 80 -6.86 14.11 13.23
CA GLU A 80 -7.02 12.78 13.81
C GLU A 80 -8.50 12.38 13.89
N TYR A 81 -8.79 11.11 13.66
CA TYR A 81 -10.15 10.58 13.55
C TYR A 81 -11.04 10.88 14.78
N ASN A 82 -10.45 10.90 15.97
CA ASN A 82 -11.14 11.22 17.22
C ASN A 82 -11.40 12.72 17.41
N GLN A 83 -10.81 13.58 16.60
CA GLN A 83 -10.98 15.03 16.62
C GLN A 83 -11.83 15.54 15.46
N LEU A 84 -11.89 14.82 14.34
CA LEU A 84 -12.54 15.28 13.12
C LEU A 84 -14.04 15.52 13.32
N ASP A 85 -14.79 14.52 13.78
CA ASP A 85 -16.24 14.66 13.98
C ASP A 85 -16.61 15.77 14.99
N PRO A 86 -15.98 15.86 16.19
CA PRO A 86 -16.22 16.99 17.09
C PRO A 86 -15.87 18.36 16.47
N LEU A 87 -14.79 18.45 15.70
CA LEU A 87 -14.41 19.68 15.03
C LEU A 87 -15.46 20.11 14.00
N LEU A 88 -15.94 19.17 13.19
CA LEU A 88 -16.95 19.45 12.17
C LEU A 88 -18.27 19.90 12.81
N ARG A 89 -18.71 19.25 13.87
CA ARG A 89 -19.92 19.64 14.63
C ARG A 89 -19.83 21.03 15.21
N ALA A 90 -18.63 21.43 15.64
CA ALA A 90 -18.40 22.76 16.22
C ALA A 90 -18.25 23.88 15.18
N THR A 91 -17.94 23.55 13.92
CA THR A 91 -17.52 24.57 12.94
C THR A 91 -18.26 24.57 11.61
N VAL A 92 -18.60 23.41 11.05
CA VAL A 92 -19.09 23.28 9.67
C VAL A 92 -20.50 22.70 9.61
N SER A 93 -20.77 21.61 10.30
CA SER A 93 -22.04 20.89 10.23
C SER A 93 -22.42 20.26 11.57
N PRO A 94 -23.62 20.54 12.11
CA PRO A 94 -24.11 19.88 13.31
C PRO A 94 -24.16 18.34 13.24
N GLU A 95 -24.23 17.81 12.02
CA GLU A 95 -24.27 16.36 11.77
C GLU A 95 -22.88 15.71 11.85
N GLY A 96 -21.81 16.51 11.82
CA GLY A 96 -20.42 16.05 11.92
C GLY A 96 -19.90 15.41 10.63
N ASP A 97 -19.16 14.31 10.79
CA ASP A 97 -18.59 13.55 9.69
C ASP A 97 -19.62 12.53 9.16
N VAL A 98 -20.34 12.91 8.11
CA VAL A 98 -21.41 12.10 7.50
C VAL A 98 -20.99 11.51 6.17
N PRO A 99 -21.55 10.36 5.75
CA PRO A 99 -21.25 9.76 4.47
C PRO A 99 -21.87 10.55 3.31
N ASN A 100 -21.14 10.62 2.19
CA ASN A 100 -21.67 11.06 0.91
C ASN A 100 -22.56 9.96 0.26
N GLU A 101 -23.06 10.19 -0.93
CA GLU A 101 -23.89 9.23 -1.70
C GLU A 101 -23.22 7.87 -1.93
N GLN A 102 -21.90 7.82 -1.92
CA GLN A 102 -21.10 6.60 -2.09
C GLN A 102 -20.76 5.92 -0.76
N GLY A 103 -21.21 6.45 0.37
CA GLY A 103 -20.92 5.91 1.71
C GLY A 103 -19.59 6.38 2.31
N PHE A 104 -18.87 7.30 1.67
CA PHE A 104 -17.58 7.79 2.14
C PHE A 104 -17.67 9.16 2.79
N SER A 105 -16.77 9.43 3.74
CA SER A 105 -16.53 10.74 4.28
C SER A 105 -16.07 11.72 3.19
N MET A 106 -16.43 12.99 3.31
CA MET A 106 -15.91 14.06 2.48
C MET A 106 -14.41 14.32 2.73
N PHE A 107 -13.86 13.81 3.83
CA PHE A 107 -12.47 13.94 4.23
C PHE A 107 -11.74 12.62 4.00
N PRO A 108 -10.93 12.52 2.94
CA PRO A 108 -10.24 11.28 2.59
C PRO A 108 -9.25 10.86 3.68
N GLY A 109 -9.08 9.56 3.83
CA GLY A 109 -8.21 8.96 4.84
C GLY A 109 -6.74 9.10 4.48
N ASN A 110 -5.98 9.68 5.41
CA ASN A 110 -4.52 9.80 5.27
C ASN A 110 -3.87 8.43 5.52
N ILE A 111 -3.17 7.91 4.53
CA ILE A 111 -2.39 6.67 4.66
C ILE A 111 -0.92 6.91 5.01
N ASN A 112 -0.58 8.16 5.33
CA ASN A 112 0.75 8.60 5.73
C ASN A 112 1.84 8.25 4.70
N VAL A 113 1.51 8.46 3.43
CA VAL A 113 2.43 8.40 2.30
C VAL A 113 2.52 9.81 1.72
N LEU A 114 3.74 10.34 1.67
CA LEU A 114 4.00 11.74 1.37
C LEU A 114 4.99 11.83 0.21
N VAL A 115 4.60 12.42 -0.90
CA VAL A 115 5.51 12.74 -2.02
C VAL A 115 5.90 14.20 -1.91
N ILE A 116 7.19 14.48 -1.86
CA ILE A 116 7.73 15.80 -1.54
C ILE A 116 8.73 16.23 -2.61
N LYS A 117 8.58 17.46 -3.11
CA LYS A 117 9.53 18.08 -4.04
C LYS A 117 10.76 18.55 -3.28
N LEU A 118 11.91 17.98 -3.61
CA LEU A 118 13.16 18.19 -2.88
C LEU A 118 13.62 19.65 -2.85
N ALA A 119 13.53 20.37 -3.97
CA ALA A 119 13.98 21.76 -4.03
C ALA A 119 13.21 22.67 -3.08
N SER A 120 11.89 22.52 -2.98
CA SER A 120 11.04 23.26 -2.05
C SER A 120 11.28 22.81 -0.61
N TYR A 121 11.44 21.49 -0.41
CA TYR A 121 11.73 20.91 0.89
C TYR A 121 13.02 21.47 1.51
N VAL A 122 14.11 21.54 0.75
CA VAL A 122 15.39 22.10 1.22
C VAL A 122 15.20 23.56 1.67
N LYS A 123 14.49 24.38 0.90
CA LYS A 123 14.20 25.78 1.28
C LYS A 123 13.41 25.86 2.60
N ILE A 124 12.43 24.98 2.78
CA ILE A 124 11.65 24.90 4.03
C ILE A 124 12.56 24.50 5.19
N LEU A 125 13.42 23.49 5.01
CA LEU A 125 14.35 23.05 6.04
C LEU A 125 15.36 24.15 6.42
N GLU A 126 15.89 24.91 5.48
CA GLU A 126 16.79 26.03 5.74
C GLU A 126 16.11 27.11 6.59
N ARG A 127 14.85 27.45 6.26
CA ARG A 127 14.06 28.45 7.00
C ARG A 127 13.67 27.97 8.40
N THR A 128 13.33 26.69 8.58
CA THR A 128 12.74 26.13 9.80
C THR A 128 13.69 25.25 10.60
N ARG A 129 14.85 24.91 10.05
CA ARG A 129 15.80 23.91 10.56
C ARG A 129 15.17 22.51 10.73
N GLY A 130 14.08 22.23 9.99
CA GLY A 130 13.33 21.00 10.07
C GLY A 130 12.52 20.83 11.36
N ILE A 131 12.30 21.92 12.10
CA ILE A 131 11.50 21.91 13.33
C ILE A 131 10.03 21.96 12.98
N ILE A 132 9.28 20.92 13.38
CA ILE A 132 7.82 20.85 13.32
C ILE A 132 7.30 20.89 14.76
N ALA A 133 6.15 21.52 14.96
CA ALA A 133 5.52 21.61 16.27
C ALA A 133 5.27 20.23 16.85
N GLU A 134 5.68 20.04 18.08
CA GLU A 134 5.43 18.83 18.86
C GLU A 134 4.02 18.89 19.47
N PHE A 135 3.44 17.73 19.69
CA PHE A 135 2.16 17.60 20.38
C PHE A 135 2.22 16.43 21.35
N VAL A 136 1.27 16.43 22.28
CA VAL A 136 1.06 15.34 23.23
C VAL A 136 -0.20 14.61 22.82
N ASN A 137 -0.13 13.28 22.72
CA ASN A 137 -1.27 12.41 22.45
C ASN A 137 -1.62 11.58 23.70
N PRO A 138 -2.33 12.16 24.69
CA PRO A 138 -2.56 11.54 25.97
C PRO A 138 -3.58 10.41 25.84
N LYS A 139 -3.26 9.26 26.43
CA LYS A 139 -4.22 8.20 26.69
C LYS A 139 -4.62 8.28 28.17
N TYR A 140 -5.80 8.71 28.43
CA TYR A 140 -6.32 8.85 29.79
C TYR A 140 -6.78 7.52 30.37
N ALA A 141 -6.65 7.35 31.69
CA ALA A 141 -7.08 6.17 32.42
C ALA A 141 -8.62 6.02 32.40
N ASP A 142 -9.32 7.14 32.48
CA ASP A 142 -10.78 7.21 32.48
C ASP A 142 -11.31 8.53 31.87
N ALA A 143 -12.63 8.70 31.90
CA ALA A 143 -13.32 9.85 31.34
C ALA A 143 -13.05 11.17 32.09
N THR A 144 -12.51 11.13 33.30
CA THR A 144 -12.18 12.35 34.09
C THR A 144 -10.97 13.08 33.53
N LYS A 145 -10.13 12.39 32.77
CA LYS A 145 -8.89 12.91 32.14
C LYS A 145 -7.89 13.47 33.17
N THR A 146 -7.94 13.00 34.42
CA THR A 146 -7.06 13.49 35.50
C THR A 146 -5.75 12.68 35.60
N ALA A 147 -5.72 11.47 35.04
CA ALA A 147 -4.55 10.60 35.06
C ALA A 147 -4.33 9.93 33.69
N PHE A 148 -3.08 9.74 33.31
CA PHE A 148 -2.72 9.00 32.11
C PHE A 148 -2.75 7.48 32.36
N LYS A 149 -3.23 6.72 31.35
CA LYS A 149 -3.21 5.26 31.37
C LYS A 149 -1.78 4.70 31.27
N SER A 150 -0.90 5.44 30.59
CA SER A 150 0.50 5.09 30.36
C SER A 150 1.33 6.36 30.17
N PRO A 151 2.69 6.30 30.29
CA PRO A 151 3.53 7.43 29.97
C PRO A 151 3.22 8.02 28.60
N THR A 152 3.10 9.33 28.56
CA THR A 152 2.81 10.08 27.34
C THR A 152 4.12 10.62 26.75
N ARG A 153 4.25 10.57 25.42
CA ARG A 153 5.41 11.07 24.70
C ARG A 153 5.10 12.40 24.03
N LEU A 154 6.13 13.21 23.82
CA LEU A 154 6.11 14.24 22.80
C LEU A 154 6.22 13.55 21.43
N GLU A 155 5.34 13.92 20.53
CA GLU A 155 5.26 13.36 19.18
C GLU A 155 5.30 14.49 18.15
N THR A 156 5.87 14.20 16.99
CA THR A 156 5.80 15.04 15.79
C THR A 156 5.23 14.20 14.65
N MET A 157 4.47 14.80 13.76
CA MET A 157 3.92 14.14 12.60
C MET A 157 4.63 14.61 11.33
N MET A 158 5.17 13.67 10.55
CA MET A 158 5.82 13.98 9.25
C MET A 158 4.86 14.67 8.28
N GLN A 159 3.58 14.32 8.32
CA GLN A 159 2.51 14.91 7.52
C GLN A 159 2.17 16.35 7.91
N ASP A 160 2.71 16.87 8.99
CA ASP A 160 2.51 18.26 9.43
C ASP A 160 3.42 19.26 8.71
N LEU A 161 4.27 18.81 7.79
CA LEU A 161 5.14 19.67 6.99
C LEU A 161 4.39 20.85 6.33
N PRO A 162 3.17 20.73 5.81
CA PRO A 162 2.43 21.86 5.25
C PRO A 162 2.13 22.99 6.23
N LYS A 163 2.19 22.74 7.54
CA LYS A 163 2.08 23.81 8.56
C LYS A 163 3.23 24.82 8.52
N LEU A 164 4.34 24.44 7.87
CA LEU A 164 5.52 25.28 7.69
C LEU A 164 5.53 26.01 6.34
N PHE A 165 4.51 25.82 5.51
CA PHE A 165 4.43 26.39 4.17
C PHE A 165 4.16 27.89 4.23
N GLY A 166 4.81 28.62 3.32
CA GLY A 166 4.47 30.00 3.00
C GLY A 166 3.46 30.07 1.85
N PRO A 167 3.24 31.26 1.31
CA PRO A 167 2.24 31.47 0.27
C PRO A 167 2.60 30.84 -1.09
N ASP A 168 3.88 30.55 -1.32
CA ASP A 168 4.39 30.06 -2.60
C ASP A 168 4.44 28.51 -2.67
N GLU A 169 4.42 27.84 -1.54
CA GLU A 169 4.44 26.38 -1.49
C GLU A 169 3.02 25.81 -1.67
N LYS A 170 2.92 24.78 -2.50
CA LYS A 170 1.66 24.19 -2.94
C LYS A 170 1.44 22.78 -2.38
N PRO A 171 0.63 22.62 -1.31
CA PRO A 171 0.23 21.32 -0.84
C PRO A 171 -0.87 20.72 -1.75
N GLY A 172 -0.84 19.40 -1.93
CA GLY A 172 -1.82 18.63 -2.67
C GLY A 172 -2.25 17.36 -1.94
N VAL A 173 -3.33 16.76 -2.43
CA VAL A 173 -3.82 15.46 -1.99
C VAL A 173 -4.18 14.66 -3.22
N THR A 174 -3.72 13.41 -3.28
CA THR A 174 -4.12 12.45 -4.30
C THR A 174 -4.85 11.28 -3.65
N VAL A 175 -6.09 11.05 -4.07
CA VAL A 175 -6.94 9.97 -3.52
C VAL A 175 -6.91 8.79 -4.46
N PHE A 176 -6.64 7.60 -3.91
CA PHE A 176 -6.68 6.33 -4.61
C PHE A 176 -7.77 5.42 -4.07
N ASP A 177 -8.17 4.43 -4.86
CA ASP A 177 -8.92 3.29 -4.34
C ASP A 177 -8.12 2.60 -3.23
N ARG A 178 -8.78 2.28 -2.10
CA ARG A 178 -8.15 1.66 -0.94
C ARG A 178 -7.49 0.32 -1.30
N LYS A 179 -8.17 -0.51 -2.09
CA LYS A 179 -7.66 -1.82 -2.52
C LYS A 179 -6.39 -1.73 -3.36
N TRP A 180 -6.14 -0.58 -3.97
CA TRP A 180 -4.95 -0.32 -4.77
C TRP A 180 -3.79 0.22 -3.96
N ALA A 181 -4.04 1.06 -2.96
CA ALA A 181 -3.02 1.89 -2.33
C ALA A 181 -2.76 1.58 -0.85
N PHE A 182 -3.65 0.82 -0.18
CA PHE A 182 -3.55 0.66 1.26
C PHE A 182 -3.94 -0.74 1.74
N SER A 183 -2.98 -1.38 2.41
CA SER A 183 -3.20 -2.57 3.21
C SER A 183 -2.20 -2.56 4.37
N ALA A 184 -2.70 -2.38 5.58
CA ALA A 184 -1.83 -2.31 6.75
C ALA A 184 -1.46 -3.70 7.27
N ASN A 185 -0.21 -3.85 7.70
CA ASN A 185 0.27 -5.02 8.45
C ASN A 185 0.70 -4.55 9.84
N LYS A 186 -0.14 -4.72 10.86
CA LYS A 186 0.04 -4.19 12.21
C LYS A 186 -0.14 -5.22 13.32
N ASN A 187 -0.77 -6.35 13.03
CA ASN A 187 -1.15 -7.35 14.01
C ASN A 187 -0.49 -8.70 13.70
N ASN A 188 -0.06 -9.41 14.74
CA ASN A 188 0.24 -10.83 14.63
C ASN A 188 -1.04 -11.64 14.38
N ILE A 189 -0.92 -12.93 14.07
CA ILE A 189 -2.05 -13.80 13.71
C ILE A 189 -3.12 -13.83 14.79
N LYS A 190 -2.74 -14.00 16.07
CA LYS A 190 -3.69 -14.09 17.19
C LYS A 190 -4.51 -12.81 17.35
N ASP A 191 -3.83 -11.67 17.35
CA ASP A 191 -4.48 -10.36 17.54
C ASP A 191 -5.32 -9.99 16.32
N ALA A 192 -4.86 -10.34 15.11
CA ALA A 192 -5.59 -10.16 13.87
C ALA A 192 -6.89 -10.98 13.84
N ALA A 193 -6.84 -12.24 14.22
CA ALA A 193 -8.02 -13.11 14.32
C ALA A 193 -9.02 -12.59 15.36
N ALA A 194 -8.54 -12.17 16.53
CA ALA A 194 -9.40 -11.57 17.57
C ALA A 194 -10.05 -10.27 17.10
N LYS A 195 -9.31 -9.42 16.40
CA LYS A 195 -9.83 -8.17 15.83
C LYS A 195 -10.87 -8.42 14.76
N HIS A 196 -10.64 -9.41 13.89
CA HIS A 196 -11.61 -9.83 12.89
C HIS A 196 -12.91 -10.36 13.53
N ALA A 197 -12.79 -11.24 14.54
CA ALA A 197 -13.93 -11.77 15.27
C ALA A 197 -14.77 -10.66 15.96
N ALA A 198 -14.14 -9.55 16.31
CA ALA A 198 -14.80 -8.37 16.85
C ALA A 198 -15.36 -7.41 15.76
N GLY A 199 -15.34 -7.80 14.48
CA GLY A 199 -15.85 -7.03 13.35
C GLY A 199 -14.90 -5.94 12.82
N GLY A 200 -13.63 -5.93 13.26
CA GLY A 200 -12.61 -5.01 12.78
C GLY A 200 -11.72 -5.60 11.67
N PRO A 201 -10.97 -4.77 10.93
CA PRO A 201 -10.02 -5.25 9.92
C PRO A 201 -8.84 -5.98 10.57
N PRO A 202 -8.45 -7.15 10.09
CA PRO A 202 -7.36 -7.95 10.68
C PRO A 202 -6.00 -7.25 10.69
N GLU A 203 -5.64 -6.62 9.58
CA GLU A 203 -4.36 -5.91 9.38
C GLU A 203 -3.15 -6.80 9.72
N SER A 204 -3.09 -7.97 9.11
CA SER A 204 -2.05 -9.00 9.32
C SER A 204 -1.16 -9.19 8.11
N GLY A 205 -0.08 -9.97 8.26
CA GLY A 205 0.76 -10.41 7.16
C GLY A 205 -0.01 -11.18 6.09
N ALA A 206 -0.94 -12.06 6.51
CA ALA A 206 -1.78 -12.83 5.59
C ALA A 206 -2.71 -11.93 4.76
N THR A 207 -3.41 -10.98 5.39
CA THR A 207 -4.29 -10.06 4.65
C THR A 207 -3.50 -9.13 3.74
N ALA A 208 -2.35 -8.62 4.18
CA ALA A 208 -1.50 -7.77 3.36
C ALA A 208 -0.99 -8.52 2.10
N GLU A 209 -0.64 -9.80 2.22
CA GLU A 209 -0.25 -10.63 1.09
C GLU A 209 -1.43 -10.92 0.14
N SER A 210 -2.62 -11.24 0.68
CA SER A 210 -3.84 -11.40 -0.11
C SER A 210 -4.20 -10.14 -0.91
N ASP A 211 -4.07 -8.97 -0.29
CA ASP A 211 -4.30 -7.69 -0.95
C ASP A 211 -3.24 -7.38 -2.02
N PHE A 212 -2.01 -7.84 -1.81
CA PHE A 212 -0.96 -7.71 -2.84
C PHE A 212 -1.31 -8.54 -4.08
N TYR A 213 -1.82 -9.77 -3.90
CA TYR A 213 -2.34 -10.58 -4.99
C TYR A 213 -3.57 -9.94 -5.66
N LEU A 214 -4.45 -9.30 -4.88
CA LEU A 214 -5.59 -8.54 -5.42
C LEU A 214 -5.12 -7.43 -6.38
N ALA A 215 -4.10 -6.67 -6.02
CA ALA A 215 -3.55 -5.66 -6.92
C ALA A 215 -3.00 -6.27 -8.23
N GLY A 216 -2.37 -7.44 -8.15
CA GLY A 216 -1.97 -8.22 -9.32
C GLY A 216 -3.15 -8.61 -10.20
N ARG A 217 -4.24 -9.13 -9.59
CA ARG A 217 -5.50 -9.46 -10.29
C ARG A 217 -6.10 -8.24 -10.98
N MET A 218 -6.12 -7.08 -10.30
CA MET A 218 -6.60 -5.81 -10.86
C MET A 218 -5.78 -5.38 -12.09
N LYS A 219 -4.46 -5.56 -12.06
CA LYS A 219 -3.57 -5.27 -13.20
C LYS A 219 -3.90 -6.17 -14.40
N LEU A 220 -4.06 -7.46 -14.18
CA LEU A 220 -4.43 -8.43 -15.23
C LEU A 220 -5.82 -8.12 -15.82
N ALA A 221 -6.81 -7.89 -14.99
CA ALA A 221 -8.16 -7.51 -15.44
C ALA A 221 -8.15 -6.21 -16.27
N ALA A 222 -7.38 -5.20 -15.84
CA ALA A 222 -7.18 -3.97 -16.60
C ALA A 222 -6.46 -4.18 -17.95
N ALA A 223 -5.70 -5.26 -18.10
CA ALA A 223 -5.07 -5.68 -19.35
C ALA A 223 -5.97 -6.57 -20.23
N GLY A 224 -7.21 -6.86 -19.80
CA GLY A 224 -8.17 -7.65 -20.57
C GLY A 224 -8.08 -9.17 -20.34
N VAL A 225 -7.39 -9.60 -19.29
CA VAL A 225 -7.36 -11.02 -18.88
C VAL A 225 -8.65 -11.34 -18.12
N ASN A 226 -9.27 -12.49 -18.40
CA ASN A 226 -10.38 -13.00 -17.60
C ASN A 226 -9.86 -13.58 -16.28
N VAL A 227 -10.17 -12.91 -15.16
CA VAL A 227 -9.72 -13.31 -13.82
C VAL A 227 -10.90 -13.84 -13.01
N GLU A 228 -10.92 -15.14 -12.76
CA GLU A 228 -11.93 -15.80 -11.92
C GLU A 228 -11.36 -15.99 -10.52
N THR A 229 -11.70 -15.09 -9.60
CA THR A 229 -11.19 -15.10 -8.22
C THR A 229 -11.81 -16.26 -7.41
N ALA A 230 -10.97 -16.93 -6.62
CA ALA A 230 -11.44 -17.92 -5.65
C ALA A 230 -12.29 -17.29 -4.54
N ASN A 231 -13.13 -18.10 -3.89
CA ASN A 231 -13.88 -17.66 -2.72
C ASN A 231 -12.94 -17.34 -1.55
N GLU A 232 -13.38 -16.41 -0.71
CA GLU A 232 -12.68 -16.11 0.52
C GLU A 232 -12.78 -17.28 1.50
N GLU A 233 -11.69 -17.57 2.18
CA GLU A 233 -11.55 -18.63 3.19
C GLU A 233 -10.97 -18.04 4.47
N LEU A 234 -11.00 -18.82 5.56
CA LEU A 234 -10.36 -18.44 6.82
C LEU A 234 -9.06 -19.23 7.02
N ILE A 235 -7.94 -18.53 7.11
CA ILE A 235 -6.66 -19.10 7.54
C ILE A 235 -6.38 -18.63 8.96
N LEU A 236 -6.35 -19.57 9.92
CA LEU A 236 -6.14 -19.27 11.34
C LEU A 236 -7.07 -18.18 11.88
N GLY A 237 -8.33 -18.16 11.43
CA GLY A 237 -9.34 -17.17 11.81
C GLY A 237 -9.21 -15.80 11.11
N ILE A 238 -8.38 -15.71 10.09
CA ILE A 238 -8.18 -14.49 9.30
C ILE A 238 -8.74 -14.68 7.90
N PRO A 239 -9.58 -13.76 7.37
CA PRO A 239 -10.11 -13.85 6.02
C PRO A 239 -8.97 -13.74 4.99
N PHE A 240 -8.98 -14.61 4.02
CA PHE A 240 -7.96 -14.72 3.00
C PHE A 240 -8.59 -15.18 1.66
N THR A 241 -8.20 -14.54 0.58
CA THR A 241 -8.57 -14.98 -0.77
C THR A 241 -7.40 -15.79 -1.35
N PRO A 242 -7.53 -17.12 -1.53
CA PRO A 242 -6.41 -17.99 -1.91
C PRO A 242 -5.85 -17.73 -3.31
N GLY A 243 -6.59 -17.03 -4.16
CA GLY A 243 -6.08 -16.72 -5.50
C GLY A 243 -7.09 -16.02 -6.44
N PRO A 244 -6.69 -15.84 -7.69
CA PRO A 244 -5.34 -16.09 -8.26
C PRO A 244 -4.23 -15.29 -7.57
N ARG A 245 -3.12 -15.98 -7.28
CA ARG A 245 -1.92 -15.35 -6.71
C ARG A 245 -1.08 -14.77 -7.84
N VAL A 246 -1.23 -13.48 -8.08
CA VAL A 246 -0.57 -12.78 -9.21
C VAL A 246 0.53 -11.88 -8.70
N LEU A 247 1.76 -12.17 -9.10
CA LEU A 247 2.95 -11.39 -8.79
C LEU A 247 3.60 -10.91 -10.09
N LEU A 248 3.38 -9.64 -10.40
CA LEU A 248 4.07 -8.95 -11.48
C LEU A 248 5.21 -8.14 -10.85
N ARG A 249 6.44 -8.63 -11.01
CA ARG A 249 7.63 -7.96 -10.46
C ARG A 249 7.87 -6.62 -11.15
N PRO A 250 8.51 -5.63 -10.49
CA PRO A 250 8.88 -4.36 -11.12
C PRO A 250 9.78 -4.53 -12.35
N SER A 251 10.61 -5.58 -12.38
CA SER A 251 11.38 -5.99 -13.56
C SER A 251 10.51 -6.32 -14.76
N PHE A 252 9.31 -6.88 -14.55
CA PHE A 252 8.36 -7.19 -15.61
C PHE A 252 7.63 -5.94 -16.09
N ALA A 253 6.94 -5.24 -15.19
CA ALA A 253 6.17 -4.05 -15.53
C ALA A 253 5.92 -3.17 -14.29
N MET A 254 6.13 -1.88 -14.42
CA MET A 254 5.84 -0.88 -13.38
C MET A 254 4.51 -0.17 -13.61
N THR A 255 4.04 -0.08 -14.84
CA THR A 255 2.83 0.66 -15.24
C THR A 255 1.76 -0.27 -15.82
N LEU A 256 0.50 0.16 -15.76
CA LEU A 256 -0.60 -0.54 -16.44
C LEU A 256 -0.44 -0.55 -17.96
N ALA A 257 0.20 0.46 -18.53
CA ALA A 257 0.50 0.51 -19.97
C ALA A 257 1.43 -0.64 -20.37
N GLU A 258 2.53 -0.85 -19.62
CA GLU A 258 3.45 -1.96 -19.85
C GLU A 258 2.77 -3.33 -19.65
N VAL A 259 1.91 -3.48 -18.64
CA VAL A 259 1.15 -4.73 -18.46
C VAL A 259 0.27 -5.00 -19.68
N ARG A 260 -0.45 -3.99 -20.17
CA ARG A 260 -1.31 -4.11 -21.38
C ARG A 260 -0.52 -4.38 -22.66
N GLU A 261 0.70 -3.88 -22.75
CA GLU A 261 1.59 -4.17 -23.88
C GLU A 261 2.03 -5.62 -23.90
N LYS A 262 2.40 -6.14 -22.73
CA LYS A 262 3.03 -7.45 -22.56
C LYS A 262 2.07 -8.60 -22.39
N ILE A 263 0.83 -8.35 -21.93
CA ILE A 263 -0.20 -9.37 -21.72
C ILE A 263 -1.40 -9.08 -22.59
N LYS A 264 -1.76 -10.06 -23.44
CA LYS A 264 -2.86 -9.99 -24.40
C LYS A 264 -3.85 -11.12 -24.16
N GLY A 265 -4.99 -10.79 -23.54
CA GLY A 265 -6.03 -11.79 -23.26
C GLY A 265 -5.60 -12.92 -22.35
N GLY A 266 -6.34 -14.02 -22.38
CA GLY A 266 -6.11 -15.18 -21.54
C GLY A 266 -7.08 -15.30 -20.36
N LYS A 267 -6.88 -16.33 -19.55
CA LYS A 267 -7.73 -16.64 -18.40
C LYS A 267 -6.88 -17.16 -17.24
N ILE A 268 -7.22 -16.76 -16.02
CA ILE A 268 -6.62 -17.30 -14.79
C ILE A 268 -7.72 -17.53 -13.75
N SER A 269 -7.77 -18.73 -13.18
CA SER A 269 -8.93 -19.17 -12.42
C SER A 269 -8.59 -19.64 -11.01
N GLY A 270 -9.51 -19.45 -10.08
CA GLY A 270 -9.48 -20.02 -8.74
C GLY A 270 -8.26 -19.58 -7.94
N ASP A 271 -7.57 -20.55 -7.38
CA ASP A 271 -6.35 -20.37 -6.57
C ASP A 271 -5.03 -20.50 -7.38
N ALA A 272 -5.12 -20.37 -8.70
CA ALA A 272 -3.96 -20.40 -9.59
C ALA A 272 -2.87 -19.38 -9.20
N THR A 273 -1.64 -19.63 -9.64
CA THR A 273 -0.50 -18.73 -9.41
C THR A 273 0.14 -18.31 -10.73
N LEU A 274 0.39 -17.01 -10.87
CA LEU A 274 1.19 -16.43 -11.96
C LEU A 274 2.27 -15.53 -11.38
N VAL A 275 3.54 -15.83 -11.67
CA VAL A 275 4.67 -14.98 -11.29
C VAL A 275 5.46 -14.62 -12.55
N LEU A 276 5.63 -13.31 -12.80
CA LEU A 276 6.43 -12.79 -13.92
C LEU A 276 7.56 -11.91 -13.38
N ASP A 277 8.80 -12.29 -13.70
CA ASP A 277 10.02 -11.62 -13.28
C ASP A 277 11.00 -11.53 -14.46
N GLY A 278 11.14 -10.37 -15.04
CA GLY A 278 12.00 -10.12 -16.20
C GLY A 278 11.37 -9.19 -17.22
N LYS A 279 12.20 -8.38 -17.86
CA LYS A 279 11.78 -7.28 -18.71
C LYS A 279 11.09 -7.73 -20.01
N ASP A 280 11.64 -8.74 -20.65
CA ASP A 280 11.25 -9.09 -22.02
C ASP A 280 10.41 -10.37 -22.05
N ILE A 281 9.32 -10.39 -21.24
CA ILE A 281 8.33 -11.47 -21.20
C ILE A 281 7.04 -10.96 -21.85
N ALA A 282 6.47 -11.73 -22.77
CA ALA A 282 5.18 -11.45 -23.41
C ALA A 282 4.26 -12.67 -23.37
N LEU A 283 3.01 -12.44 -22.96
CA LEU A 283 1.97 -13.47 -22.88
C LEU A 283 0.81 -13.13 -23.82
N GLU A 284 0.40 -14.09 -24.65
CA GLU A 284 -0.78 -13.96 -25.51
C GLU A 284 -1.68 -15.19 -25.30
N ASN A 285 -2.93 -14.94 -24.88
CA ASN A 285 -3.94 -15.98 -24.69
C ASN A 285 -3.45 -17.15 -23.81
N VAL A 286 -2.87 -16.83 -22.64
CA VAL A 286 -2.41 -17.85 -21.66
C VAL A 286 -3.54 -18.20 -20.70
N GLU A 287 -3.84 -19.47 -20.56
CA GLU A 287 -4.84 -19.98 -19.62
C GLU A 287 -4.16 -20.75 -18.49
N ILE A 288 -4.48 -20.40 -17.24
CA ILE A 288 -3.99 -21.09 -16.04
C ILE A 288 -5.22 -21.57 -15.26
N THR A 289 -5.37 -22.90 -15.14
CA THR A 289 -6.51 -23.51 -14.45
C THR A 289 -6.38 -23.37 -12.92
N ALA A 290 -7.47 -23.53 -12.20
CA ALA A 290 -7.47 -23.50 -10.74
C ALA A 290 -6.45 -24.49 -10.17
N GLY A 291 -5.74 -24.10 -9.11
CA GLY A 291 -4.67 -24.88 -8.48
C GLY A 291 -3.33 -24.79 -9.19
N SER A 292 -3.32 -24.53 -10.51
CA SER A 292 -2.10 -24.57 -11.32
C SER A 292 -1.19 -23.35 -11.11
N ALA A 293 0.10 -23.50 -11.45
CA ALA A 293 1.07 -22.43 -11.30
C ALA A 293 2.01 -22.32 -12.50
N LEU A 294 2.22 -21.06 -12.92
CA LEU A 294 3.23 -20.67 -13.90
C LEU A 294 4.14 -19.58 -13.30
N VAL A 295 5.43 -19.87 -13.25
CA VAL A 295 6.46 -18.93 -12.84
C VAL A 295 7.43 -18.74 -14.00
N ILE A 296 7.59 -17.51 -14.49
CA ILE A 296 8.56 -17.17 -15.53
C ILE A 296 9.56 -16.17 -14.95
N LYS A 297 10.84 -16.54 -15.01
CA LYS A 297 11.95 -15.67 -14.66
C LYS A 297 12.89 -15.53 -15.86
N ALA A 298 13.13 -14.30 -16.29
CA ALA A 298 13.98 -14.00 -17.44
C ALA A 298 15.07 -13.01 -17.05
N ALA A 299 16.33 -13.39 -17.25
CA ALA A 299 17.48 -12.50 -17.11
C ALA A 299 17.50 -11.46 -18.24
N ASP A 300 18.32 -10.43 -18.09
CA ASP A 300 18.50 -9.40 -19.12
C ASP A 300 18.92 -10.02 -20.47
N GLY A 301 18.21 -9.65 -21.53
CA GLY A 301 18.41 -10.16 -22.89
C GLY A 301 17.73 -11.50 -23.18
N ALA A 302 17.04 -12.12 -22.22
CA ALA A 302 16.20 -13.29 -22.47
C ALA A 302 14.81 -12.81 -22.90
N GLN A 303 14.45 -12.99 -24.17
CA GLN A 303 13.12 -12.68 -24.71
C GLN A 303 12.24 -13.92 -24.62
N VAL A 304 11.19 -13.86 -23.79
CA VAL A 304 10.32 -15.01 -23.52
C VAL A 304 8.92 -14.74 -24.03
N THR A 305 8.42 -15.61 -24.89
CA THR A 305 7.04 -15.55 -25.39
C THR A 305 6.27 -16.81 -25.01
N ALA A 306 5.05 -16.63 -24.52
CA ALA A 306 4.08 -17.70 -24.34
C ALA A 306 2.80 -17.34 -25.08
N LYS A 307 2.39 -18.17 -26.02
CA LYS A 307 1.20 -17.95 -26.85
C LYS A 307 0.34 -19.21 -26.87
N ASP A 308 -0.98 -19.00 -26.67
CA ASP A 308 -1.97 -20.07 -26.66
C ASP A 308 -1.59 -21.24 -25.71
N LEU A 309 -0.95 -20.86 -24.57
CA LEU A 309 -0.45 -21.82 -23.57
C LEU A 309 -1.54 -22.12 -22.56
N LYS A 310 -1.84 -23.42 -22.38
CA LYS A 310 -2.67 -23.92 -21.27
C LYS A 310 -1.77 -24.52 -20.20
N VAL A 311 -1.89 -24.01 -18.97
CA VAL A 311 -1.17 -24.51 -17.79
C VAL A 311 -2.12 -25.29 -16.92
N GLU A 312 -1.78 -26.59 -16.68
CA GLU A 312 -2.57 -27.52 -15.88
C GLU A 312 -1.61 -28.41 -15.10
N ASN A 313 -1.46 -28.15 -13.79
CA ASN A 313 -0.54 -28.83 -12.89
C ASN A 313 -1.04 -28.69 -11.43
N ASP A 314 -0.35 -29.32 -10.46
CA ASP A 314 -0.75 -29.27 -9.04
C ASP A 314 -0.22 -28.01 -8.30
N GLY A 315 0.52 -27.15 -8.98
CA GLY A 315 0.92 -25.81 -8.58
C GLY A 315 1.57 -25.67 -7.20
N PHE A 316 1.06 -24.70 -6.43
CA PHE A 316 1.47 -24.43 -5.06
C PHE A 316 0.31 -24.60 -4.07
N GLU A 317 0.56 -25.28 -2.97
CA GLU A 317 -0.39 -25.42 -1.87
C GLU A 317 -0.06 -24.44 -0.73
N LEU A 318 -1.08 -23.81 -0.17
CA LEU A 318 -0.99 -23.00 1.06
C LEU A 318 -1.25 -23.90 2.26
N VAL A 319 -0.25 -24.14 3.08
CA VAL A 319 -0.34 -25.01 4.26
C VAL A 319 -0.33 -24.17 5.52
N PRO A 320 -1.46 -24.03 6.24
CA PRO A 320 -1.50 -23.30 7.51
C PRO A 320 -0.51 -23.88 8.52
N LEU A 321 0.12 -23.01 9.31
CA LEU A 321 0.99 -23.45 10.39
C LEU A 321 0.16 -24.04 11.53
N THR A 322 0.62 -25.17 12.06
CA THR A 322 0.05 -25.75 13.29
C THR A 322 0.34 -24.88 14.52
N ALA A 323 -0.37 -25.10 15.62
CA ALA A 323 -0.14 -24.38 16.87
C ALA A 323 1.30 -24.58 17.39
N ASP A 324 1.86 -25.77 17.21
CA ASP A 324 3.24 -26.06 17.60
C ASP A 324 4.25 -25.30 16.75
N GLU A 325 4.04 -25.23 15.44
CA GLU A 325 4.87 -24.45 14.51
C GLU A 325 4.79 -22.95 14.81
N GLN A 326 3.59 -22.42 15.13
CA GLN A 326 3.41 -21.02 15.50
C GLN A 326 4.23 -20.64 16.76
N ASN A 327 4.36 -21.56 17.72
CA ASN A 327 5.07 -21.32 18.99
C ASN A 327 6.53 -21.79 18.97
N SER A 328 6.96 -22.51 17.95
CA SER A 328 8.32 -23.06 17.88
C SER A 328 9.37 -21.97 17.62
N PRO A 329 10.47 -21.92 18.37
CA PRO A 329 11.58 -21.02 18.07
C PRO A 329 12.30 -21.38 16.75
N ALA A 330 12.12 -22.60 16.23
CA ALA A 330 12.71 -23.03 14.98
C ALA A 330 11.94 -22.52 13.74
N THR A 331 10.67 -22.12 13.89
CA THR A 331 9.90 -21.56 12.80
C THR A 331 10.33 -20.12 12.53
N PRO A 332 10.71 -19.79 11.28
CA PRO A 332 11.08 -18.43 10.89
C PRO A 332 9.97 -17.42 11.21
N GLU A 333 10.34 -16.25 11.72
CA GLU A 333 9.39 -15.23 12.18
C GLU A 333 8.43 -14.78 11.07
N TYR A 334 8.92 -14.63 9.84
CA TYR A 334 8.07 -14.25 8.71
C TYR A 334 6.96 -15.27 8.41
N LEU A 335 7.20 -16.57 8.65
CA LEU A 335 6.16 -17.60 8.51
C LEU A 335 5.12 -17.49 9.63
N LYS A 336 5.56 -17.20 10.86
CA LYS A 336 4.64 -16.96 11.98
C LYS A 336 3.73 -15.75 11.71
N LEU A 337 4.29 -14.67 11.16
CA LEU A 337 3.53 -13.48 10.80
C LEU A 337 2.56 -13.72 9.63
N ARG A 338 2.96 -14.56 8.68
CA ARG A 338 2.15 -14.96 7.54
C ARG A 338 1.04 -15.95 7.93
N GLY A 339 1.33 -16.88 8.82
CA GLY A 339 0.40 -17.91 9.30
C GLY A 339 0.35 -19.19 8.47
N TYR A 340 1.05 -19.25 7.33
CA TYR A 340 1.11 -20.42 6.46
C TYR A 340 2.45 -20.47 5.71
N ARG A 341 2.78 -21.64 5.18
CA ARG A 341 3.86 -21.83 4.21
C ARG A 341 3.29 -22.15 2.83
N ILE A 342 4.08 -21.91 1.81
CA ILE A 342 3.75 -22.25 0.42
C ILE A 342 4.60 -23.45 0.04
N GLU A 343 3.97 -24.55 -0.32
CA GLU A 343 4.63 -25.78 -0.75
C GLU A 343 4.46 -25.96 -2.26
N ASN A 344 5.57 -26.22 -2.94
CA ASN A 344 5.53 -26.56 -4.37
C ASN A 344 5.12 -28.04 -4.51
N ARG A 345 4.02 -28.28 -5.22
CA ARG A 345 3.52 -29.63 -5.55
C ARG A 345 4.00 -30.02 -6.94
N ASP A 346 3.69 -29.24 -7.96
CA ASP A 346 4.12 -29.46 -9.36
C ASP A 346 4.02 -28.16 -10.17
N ALA A 347 4.54 -27.04 -9.64
CA ALA A 347 4.47 -25.77 -10.34
C ALA A 347 5.39 -25.77 -11.57
N GLN A 348 4.88 -25.27 -12.70
CA GLN A 348 5.71 -25.00 -13.87
C GLN A 348 6.58 -23.77 -13.63
N ILE A 349 7.89 -23.98 -13.44
CA ILE A 349 8.87 -22.93 -13.22
C ILE A 349 9.83 -22.91 -14.39
N ALA A 350 9.79 -21.82 -15.18
CA ALA A 350 10.66 -21.59 -16.32
C ALA A 350 11.65 -20.46 -16.00
N GLU A 351 12.93 -20.80 -15.93
CA GLU A 351 14.01 -19.85 -15.64
C GLU A 351 14.96 -19.75 -16.84
N PHE A 352 15.07 -18.54 -17.39
CA PHE A 352 15.91 -18.23 -18.54
C PHE A 352 17.07 -17.34 -18.08
N THR A 353 18.23 -17.94 -17.90
CA THR A 353 19.42 -17.28 -17.31
C THR A 353 20.38 -16.71 -18.34
N LYS A 354 20.14 -16.93 -19.63
CA LYS A 354 20.99 -16.46 -20.74
C LYS A 354 20.18 -15.64 -21.73
N ALA A 355 20.82 -14.67 -22.36
CA ALA A 355 20.24 -13.95 -23.48
C ALA A 355 19.86 -14.93 -24.62
N GLY A 356 18.76 -14.67 -25.29
CA GLY A 356 18.22 -15.47 -26.37
C GLY A 356 16.70 -15.39 -26.49
N ASP A 357 16.18 -16.00 -27.56
CA ASP A 357 14.73 -16.06 -27.82
C ASP A 357 14.17 -17.40 -27.33
N TYR A 358 13.18 -17.37 -26.48
CA TYR A 358 12.56 -18.54 -25.86
C TYR A 358 11.05 -18.54 -26.10
N ARG A 359 10.50 -19.72 -26.30
CA ARG A 359 9.07 -19.93 -26.47
C ARG A 359 8.58 -21.01 -25.51
N LEU A 360 7.51 -20.71 -24.76
CA LEU A 360 6.78 -21.63 -23.90
C LEU A 360 5.52 -22.14 -24.59
#